data_ab7ffc76f653c2479c538dfb21803c45
#
_entry.id   ab7ffc76f653c2479c538dfb21803c45
#
_cell.length_a   1.000
_cell.length_b   1.000
_cell.length_c   1.000
_cell.angle_alpha   90.00
_cell.angle_beta   90.00
_cell.angle_gamma   90.00
#
_symmetry.space_group_name_H-M   'P 1'
#
loop_
_entity.id
_entity.type
_entity.pdbx_description
1 polymer ?
#
loop_
_entity_poly.entity_id
_entity_poly.type
_entity_poly.pdbx_seq_one_letter_code
_entity_poly.pdbx_strand_id
1 'polypeptide(L)'
;MLEIRNLTKRFGDFEAVKDVSLSVPDGAFLVLLGPSGCGKTTLLRMLAGLELPSAGQIVFDDRVVSDGDRNWAVDPAKRNSGLVFQSYALWPHMSVRGNVDWPLKVMKLSKTERADRVAEVLKLLDIDRLADRYPNEISGGQQQRVAIARTIAPRPSVLLFDEPLSNLDAKLRVEMRTELMRLHRATGATTVYVTHDQIEAMTMASHVAVMNEGRVQQFGAPSDLVNHPETAFVATFVGTPPNNMIPVVKNGQGYKVGGRHMPITPPSDDCFAMFRAESMAVVDAEGETTLPMELVETSAIAGRTMVTGLRADLRLTAIVDDVPSVRIGDTVQFRLPPTPDSWFGPDGKRIG
;
A
#
# COMPACT_ATOMS: atom_id res chain seq x y z
N MET A 1 -18.69 -8.17 -7.06
CA MET A 1 -17.48 -8.69 -6.38
C MET A 1 -16.32 -8.75 -7.35
N LEU A 2 -15.10 -8.39 -6.93
CA LEU A 2 -13.88 -8.54 -7.74
C LEU A 2 -13.08 -9.75 -7.24
N GLU A 3 -12.88 -10.74 -8.10
CA GLU A 3 -12.06 -11.92 -7.79
C GLU A 3 -10.85 -12.02 -8.73
N ILE A 4 -9.74 -12.40 -8.16
CA ILE A 4 -8.49 -12.72 -8.84
C ILE A 4 -8.19 -14.18 -8.47
N ARG A 5 -8.04 -15.06 -9.48
CA ARG A 5 -7.87 -16.51 -9.29
C ARG A 5 -6.58 -16.99 -9.93
N ASN A 6 -5.59 -17.36 -9.11
CA ASN A 6 -4.28 -17.92 -9.51
C ASN A 6 -3.58 -17.12 -10.62
N LEU A 7 -3.66 -15.79 -10.53
CA LEU A 7 -3.23 -14.89 -11.59
C LEU A 7 -1.72 -14.82 -11.68
N THR A 8 -1.19 -15.08 -12.86
CA THR A 8 0.24 -15.02 -13.15
C THR A 8 0.51 -14.16 -14.38
N LYS A 9 1.56 -13.34 -14.33
CA LYS A 9 2.05 -12.59 -15.49
C LYS A 9 3.54 -12.76 -15.67
N ARG A 10 3.93 -13.20 -16.86
CA ARG A 10 5.32 -13.36 -17.32
C ARG A 10 5.65 -12.39 -18.42
N PHE A 11 6.85 -11.85 -18.40
CA PHE A 11 7.49 -11.10 -19.47
C PHE A 11 8.82 -11.81 -19.80
N GLY A 12 8.81 -12.65 -20.83
CA GLY A 12 9.89 -13.59 -21.08
C GLY A 12 10.07 -14.51 -19.86
N ASP A 13 11.29 -14.58 -19.32
CA ASP A 13 11.62 -15.39 -18.16
C ASP A 13 11.27 -14.72 -16.81
N PHE A 14 10.91 -13.44 -16.81
CA PHE A 14 10.59 -12.69 -15.60
C PHE A 14 9.10 -12.83 -15.24
N GLU A 15 8.82 -13.35 -14.04
CA GLU A 15 7.48 -13.41 -13.47
C GLU A 15 7.20 -12.15 -12.62
N ALA A 16 6.45 -11.21 -13.19
CA ALA A 16 6.07 -9.97 -12.53
C ALA A 16 4.93 -10.14 -11.50
N VAL A 17 4.03 -11.11 -11.74
CA VAL A 17 2.95 -11.49 -10.82
C VAL A 17 2.92 -13.01 -10.77
N LYS A 18 2.90 -13.58 -9.55
CA LYS A 18 3.13 -15.00 -9.28
C LYS A 18 1.99 -15.56 -8.46
N ASP A 19 1.06 -16.27 -9.10
CA ASP A 19 -0.02 -17.03 -8.46
C ASP A 19 -0.82 -16.21 -7.43
N VAL A 20 -1.30 -15.03 -7.85
CA VAL A 20 -2.07 -14.15 -6.97
C VAL A 20 -3.54 -14.54 -6.98
N SER A 21 -4.10 -14.76 -5.78
CA SER A 21 -5.52 -15.00 -5.56
C SER A 21 -6.05 -14.06 -4.49
N LEU A 22 -7.09 -13.27 -4.84
CA LEU A 22 -7.73 -12.30 -3.94
C LEU A 22 -9.24 -12.28 -4.20
N SER A 23 -10.01 -12.13 -3.12
CA SER A 23 -11.45 -11.88 -3.19
C SER A 23 -11.76 -10.54 -2.52
N VAL A 24 -12.23 -9.57 -3.30
CA VAL A 24 -12.48 -8.19 -2.86
C VAL A 24 -13.98 -7.97 -2.81
N PRO A 25 -14.55 -7.65 -1.64
CA PRO A 25 -15.99 -7.38 -1.50
C PRO A 25 -16.45 -6.20 -2.36
N ASP A 26 -17.74 -6.19 -2.71
CA ASP A 26 -18.35 -5.06 -3.39
C ASP A 26 -18.25 -3.79 -2.56
N GLY A 27 -17.94 -2.68 -3.22
CA GLY A 27 -17.78 -1.39 -2.58
C GLY A 27 -16.57 -1.31 -1.65
N ALA A 28 -15.67 -2.28 -1.63
CA ALA A 28 -14.44 -2.21 -0.85
C ALA A 28 -13.42 -1.25 -1.48
N PHE A 29 -12.58 -0.66 -0.62
CA PHE A 29 -11.39 0.08 -1.02
C PHE A 29 -10.17 -0.78 -0.79
N LEU A 30 -9.71 -1.47 -1.84
CA LEU A 30 -8.50 -2.28 -1.81
C LEU A 30 -7.28 -1.42 -2.11
N VAL A 31 -6.27 -1.47 -1.26
CA VAL A 31 -4.95 -0.90 -1.55
C VAL A 31 -3.94 -2.00 -1.85
N LEU A 32 -3.26 -1.90 -2.99
CA LEU A 32 -2.08 -2.70 -3.32
C LEU A 32 -0.85 -1.94 -2.83
N LEU A 33 -0.21 -2.46 -1.79
CA LEU A 33 0.93 -1.86 -1.11
C LEU A 33 2.19 -2.72 -1.30
N GLY A 34 3.35 -2.12 -1.43
CA GLY A 34 4.62 -2.87 -1.52
C GLY A 34 5.73 -2.04 -2.15
N PRO A 35 6.99 -2.52 -2.13
CA PRO A 35 8.13 -1.84 -2.70
C PRO A 35 8.00 -1.64 -4.22
N SER A 36 8.82 -0.75 -4.78
CA SER A 36 8.87 -0.55 -6.23
C SER A 36 9.26 -1.85 -6.94
N GLY A 37 8.62 -2.15 -8.06
CA GLY A 37 8.91 -3.36 -8.85
C GLY A 37 8.28 -4.66 -8.35
N CYS A 38 7.48 -4.67 -7.26
CA CYS A 38 6.86 -5.90 -6.74
C CYS A 38 5.62 -6.40 -7.52
N GLY A 39 5.21 -5.73 -8.62
CA GLY A 39 4.13 -6.21 -9.49
C GLY A 39 2.79 -5.48 -9.37
N LYS A 40 2.62 -4.47 -8.50
CA LYS A 40 1.35 -3.74 -8.27
C LYS A 40 0.74 -3.15 -9.54
N THR A 41 1.50 -2.33 -10.27
CA THR A 41 1.06 -1.71 -11.53
C THR A 41 0.76 -2.75 -12.60
N THR A 42 1.52 -3.85 -12.66
CA THR A 42 1.24 -4.96 -13.57
C THR A 42 -0.10 -5.61 -13.24
N LEU A 43 -0.36 -5.89 -11.97
CA LEU A 43 -1.63 -6.42 -11.50
C LEU A 43 -2.79 -5.45 -11.84
N LEU A 44 -2.61 -4.16 -11.56
CA LEU A 44 -3.62 -3.14 -11.88
C LEU A 44 -3.92 -3.07 -13.39
N ARG A 45 -2.88 -3.15 -14.25
CA ARG A 45 -3.04 -3.15 -15.70
C ARG A 45 -3.77 -4.39 -16.23
N MET A 46 -3.55 -5.55 -15.61
CA MET A 46 -4.34 -6.75 -15.92
C MET A 46 -5.81 -6.58 -15.54
N LEU A 47 -6.12 -5.96 -14.39
CA LEU A 47 -7.50 -5.61 -14.00
C LEU A 47 -8.13 -4.65 -15.01
N ALA A 48 -7.40 -3.64 -15.46
CA ALA A 48 -7.86 -2.70 -16.48
C ALA A 48 -8.01 -3.32 -17.88
N GLY A 49 -7.41 -4.48 -18.13
CA GLY A 49 -7.38 -5.13 -19.44
C GLY A 49 -6.35 -4.58 -20.42
N LEU A 50 -5.39 -3.82 -19.90
CA LEU A 50 -4.26 -3.29 -20.67
C LEU A 50 -3.14 -4.31 -20.80
N GLU A 51 -3.13 -5.32 -19.91
CA GLU A 51 -2.23 -6.46 -19.94
C GLU A 51 -3.03 -7.75 -19.86
N LEU A 52 -2.66 -8.73 -20.67
CA LEU A 52 -3.24 -10.08 -20.60
C LEU A 52 -2.47 -10.90 -19.56
N PRO A 53 -3.13 -11.58 -18.63
CA PRO A 53 -2.46 -12.53 -17.75
C PRO A 53 -1.87 -13.71 -18.55
N SER A 54 -0.81 -14.30 -18.05
CA SER A 54 -0.19 -15.50 -18.62
C SER A 54 -0.88 -16.79 -18.15
N ALA A 55 -1.52 -16.75 -16.96
CA ALA A 55 -2.36 -17.82 -16.41
C ALA A 55 -3.34 -17.24 -15.39
N GLY A 56 -4.39 -18.01 -15.07
CA GLY A 56 -5.41 -17.64 -14.10
C GLY A 56 -6.48 -16.71 -14.65
N GLN A 57 -7.38 -16.26 -13.79
CA GLN A 57 -8.59 -15.53 -14.20
C GLN A 57 -8.82 -14.27 -13.38
N ILE A 58 -9.48 -13.29 -14.02
CA ILE A 58 -10.05 -12.09 -13.38
C ILE A 58 -11.56 -12.12 -13.59
N VAL A 59 -12.33 -11.92 -12.51
CA VAL A 59 -13.78 -11.96 -12.51
C VAL A 59 -14.33 -10.67 -11.90
N PHE A 60 -15.23 -9.98 -12.60
CA PHE A 60 -16.00 -8.84 -12.12
C PHE A 60 -17.48 -9.22 -12.11
N ASP A 61 -18.14 -9.09 -10.96
CA ASP A 61 -19.58 -9.35 -10.81
C ASP A 61 -20.00 -10.70 -11.46
N ASP A 62 -19.33 -11.78 -11.08
CA ASP A 62 -19.52 -13.15 -11.59
C ASP A 62 -19.21 -13.36 -13.09
N ARG A 63 -18.75 -12.32 -13.77
CA ARG A 63 -18.33 -12.38 -15.16
C ARG A 63 -16.80 -12.47 -15.28
N VAL A 64 -16.30 -13.53 -15.90
CA VAL A 64 -14.88 -13.61 -16.27
C VAL A 64 -14.56 -12.50 -17.29
N VAL A 65 -13.57 -11.65 -16.96
CA VAL A 65 -13.12 -10.55 -17.83
C VAL A 65 -11.71 -10.77 -18.41
N SER A 66 -10.95 -11.71 -17.84
CA SER A 66 -9.68 -12.21 -18.39
C SER A 66 -9.49 -13.67 -18.02
N ASP A 67 -8.93 -14.44 -18.95
CA ASP A 67 -8.57 -15.85 -18.78
C ASP A 67 -7.20 -16.05 -19.45
N GLY A 68 -6.14 -16.15 -18.66
CA GLY A 68 -4.77 -16.31 -19.14
C GLY A 68 -4.54 -17.66 -19.80
N ASP A 69 -5.17 -18.72 -19.27
CA ASP A 69 -5.01 -20.07 -19.78
C ASP A 69 -5.61 -20.23 -21.18
N ARG A 70 -6.65 -19.42 -21.47
CA ARG A 70 -7.30 -19.36 -22.79
C ARG A 70 -6.76 -18.25 -23.70
N ASN A 71 -5.77 -17.48 -23.21
CA ASN A 71 -5.24 -16.31 -23.91
C ASN A 71 -6.34 -15.33 -24.36
N TRP A 72 -7.30 -15.03 -23.48
CA TRP A 72 -8.49 -14.26 -23.78
C TRP A 72 -8.77 -13.17 -22.73
N ALA A 73 -9.24 -12.03 -23.21
CA ALA A 73 -9.71 -10.95 -22.35
C ALA A 73 -10.84 -10.13 -23.00
N VAL A 74 -11.73 -9.60 -22.18
CA VAL A 74 -12.69 -8.57 -22.57
C VAL A 74 -11.93 -7.27 -22.85
N ASP A 75 -12.30 -6.59 -23.94
CA ASP A 75 -11.80 -5.26 -24.29
C ASP A 75 -11.92 -4.29 -23.08
N PRO A 76 -10.88 -3.48 -22.77
CA PRO A 76 -10.91 -2.52 -21.68
C PRO A 76 -12.16 -1.63 -21.67
N ALA A 77 -12.60 -1.15 -22.82
CA ALA A 77 -13.79 -0.30 -22.95
C ALA A 77 -15.11 -1.00 -22.58
N LYS A 78 -15.12 -2.33 -22.47
CA LYS A 78 -16.29 -3.16 -22.16
C LYS A 78 -16.24 -3.83 -20.79
N ARG A 79 -15.22 -3.51 -19.96
CA ARG A 79 -15.03 -4.12 -18.63
C ARG A 79 -15.86 -3.50 -17.53
N ASN A 80 -16.53 -2.39 -17.78
CA ASN A 80 -17.20 -1.58 -16.75
C ASN A 80 -16.23 -1.13 -15.65
N SER A 81 -14.99 -0.83 -16.00
CA SER A 81 -13.94 -0.33 -15.11
C SER A 81 -13.41 1.01 -15.61
N GLY A 82 -12.95 1.84 -14.69
CA GLY A 82 -12.31 3.12 -14.99
C GLY A 82 -10.89 3.16 -14.42
N LEU A 83 -9.91 3.64 -15.19
CA LEU A 83 -8.51 3.75 -14.75
C LEU A 83 -8.06 5.20 -14.72
N VAL A 84 -7.47 5.62 -13.60
CA VAL A 84 -6.71 6.86 -13.45
C VAL A 84 -5.23 6.52 -13.46
N PHE A 85 -4.52 7.04 -14.46
CA PHE A 85 -3.07 6.85 -14.61
C PHE A 85 -2.29 7.82 -13.71
N GLN A 86 -1.08 7.46 -13.34
CA GLN A 86 -0.15 8.29 -12.59
C GLN A 86 0.13 9.65 -13.26
N SER A 87 0.19 9.69 -14.61
CA SER A 87 0.39 10.90 -15.41
C SER A 87 -0.90 11.66 -15.73
N TYR A 88 -2.05 11.25 -15.14
CA TYR A 88 -3.40 11.76 -15.41
C TYR A 88 -3.88 11.51 -16.86
N ALA A 89 -3.00 11.44 -17.83
CA ALA A 89 -3.25 11.16 -19.24
C ALA A 89 -4.42 11.96 -19.84
N LEU A 90 -4.50 13.27 -19.53
CA LEU A 90 -5.51 14.15 -20.11
C LEU A 90 -5.20 14.44 -21.58
N TRP A 91 -6.24 14.54 -22.38
CA TRP A 91 -6.12 14.97 -23.77
C TRP A 91 -5.86 16.48 -23.84
N PRO A 92 -4.67 16.93 -24.24
CA PRO A 92 -4.29 18.34 -24.15
C PRO A 92 -5.02 19.24 -25.13
N HIS A 93 -5.56 18.68 -26.21
CA HIS A 93 -6.34 19.38 -27.24
C HIS A 93 -7.84 19.48 -26.91
N MET A 94 -8.27 18.95 -25.79
CA MET A 94 -9.65 19.02 -25.30
C MET A 94 -9.73 19.86 -24.05
N SER A 95 -10.80 20.63 -23.92
CA SER A 95 -11.12 21.33 -22.65
C SER A 95 -11.40 20.33 -21.51
N VAL A 96 -11.51 20.82 -20.28
CA VAL A 96 -11.93 20.02 -19.11
C VAL A 96 -13.28 19.34 -19.39
N ARG A 97 -14.27 20.08 -19.87
CA ARG A 97 -15.57 19.55 -20.31
C ARG A 97 -15.40 18.46 -21.38
N GLY A 98 -14.56 18.70 -22.37
CA GLY A 98 -14.30 17.75 -23.47
C GLY A 98 -13.69 16.45 -22.99
N ASN A 99 -12.73 16.52 -22.06
CA ASN A 99 -12.11 15.34 -21.43
C ASN A 99 -13.16 14.47 -20.70
N VAL A 100 -14.11 15.09 -19.98
CA VAL A 100 -15.15 14.36 -19.23
C VAL A 100 -16.28 13.86 -20.15
N ASP A 101 -16.63 14.61 -21.19
CA ASP A 101 -17.69 14.24 -22.16
C ASP A 101 -17.29 13.07 -23.07
N TRP A 102 -16.00 12.95 -23.43
CA TRP A 102 -15.54 11.99 -24.41
C TRP A 102 -15.90 10.53 -24.12
N PRO A 103 -15.67 9.98 -22.91
CA PRO A 103 -16.08 8.61 -22.56
C PRO A 103 -17.59 8.39 -22.74
N LEU A 104 -18.41 9.37 -22.35
CA LEU A 104 -19.87 9.31 -22.49
C LEU A 104 -20.32 9.31 -23.96
N LYS A 105 -19.58 10.04 -24.82
CA LYS A 105 -19.79 10.04 -26.27
C LYS A 105 -19.47 8.68 -26.89
N VAL A 106 -18.38 8.04 -26.44
CA VAL A 106 -18.02 6.66 -26.86
C VAL A 106 -19.10 5.66 -26.46
N MET A 107 -19.74 5.84 -25.30
CA MET A 107 -20.89 5.05 -24.84
C MET A 107 -22.18 5.35 -25.62
N LYS A 108 -22.16 6.29 -26.54
CA LYS A 108 -23.31 6.70 -27.38
C LYS A 108 -24.49 7.27 -26.61
N LEU A 109 -24.26 7.89 -25.42
CA LEU A 109 -25.29 8.63 -24.70
C LEU A 109 -25.76 9.84 -25.52
N SER A 110 -27.02 10.24 -25.36
CA SER A 110 -27.59 11.42 -25.99
C SER A 110 -26.88 12.69 -25.55
N LYS A 111 -26.98 13.76 -26.35
CA LYS A 111 -26.34 15.05 -26.04
C LYS A 111 -26.81 15.63 -24.71
N THR A 112 -28.09 15.48 -24.37
CA THR A 112 -28.68 15.96 -23.13
C THR A 112 -28.15 15.16 -21.94
N GLU A 113 -28.22 13.83 -21.97
CA GLU A 113 -27.70 12.96 -20.91
C GLU A 113 -26.22 13.22 -20.63
N ARG A 114 -25.42 13.42 -21.69
CA ARG A 114 -23.99 13.76 -21.54
C ARG A 114 -23.79 15.10 -20.86
N ALA A 115 -24.54 16.14 -21.28
CA ALA A 115 -24.44 17.48 -20.73
C ALA A 115 -24.79 17.47 -19.21
N ASP A 116 -25.87 16.81 -18.84
CA ASP A 116 -26.30 16.66 -17.44
C ASP A 116 -25.26 15.90 -16.61
N ARG A 117 -24.76 14.78 -17.14
CA ARG A 117 -23.76 13.98 -16.42
C ARG A 117 -22.42 14.69 -16.28
N VAL A 118 -21.97 15.42 -17.32
CA VAL A 118 -20.74 16.23 -17.23
C VAL A 118 -20.91 17.33 -16.18
N ALA A 119 -22.04 18.04 -16.15
CA ALA A 119 -22.30 19.07 -15.17
C ALA A 119 -22.32 18.51 -13.74
N GLU A 120 -22.99 17.36 -13.53
CA GLU A 120 -23.03 16.66 -12.25
C GLU A 120 -21.62 16.33 -11.74
N VAL A 121 -20.78 15.72 -12.58
CA VAL A 121 -19.45 15.26 -12.20
C VAL A 121 -18.48 16.43 -11.98
N LEU A 122 -18.52 17.46 -12.82
CA LEU A 122 -17.69 18.66 -12.63
C LEU A 122 -18.02 19.36 -11.30
N LYS A 123 -19.31 19.44 -10.95
CA LYS A 123 -19.76 20.01 -9.66
C LYS A 123 -19.35 19.12 -8.48
N LEU A 124 -19.46 17.80 -8.61
CA LEU A 124 -19.05 16.85 -7.56
C LEU A 124 -17.57 17.03 -7.17
N LEU A 125 -16.72 17.38 -8.13
CA LEU A 125 -15.27 17.57 -7.95
C LEU A 125 -14.83 19.04 -7.80
N ASP A 126 -15.78 19.98 -7.70
CA ASP A 126 -15.52 21.41 -7.56
C ASP A 126 -14.60 21.99 -8.66
N ILE A 127 -14.83 21.57 -9.92
CA ILE A 127 -14.10 22.01 -11.12
C ILE A 127 -15.02 22.53 -12.22
N ASP A 128 -16.29 22.81 -11.94
CA ASP A 128 -17.28 23.32 -12.90
C ASP A 128 -16.85 24.66 -13.50
N ARG A 129 -16.24 25.54 -12.72
CA ARG A 129 -15.66 26.83 -13.16
C ARG A 129 -14.49 26.68 -14.13
N LEU A 130 -13.89 25.49 -14.23
CA LEU A 130 -12.77 25.17 -15.11
C LEU A 130 -13.22 24.49 -16.42
N ALA A 131 -14.52 24.30 -16.62
CA ALA A 131 -15.10 23.47 -17.69
C ALA A 131 -14.55 23.79 -19.10
N ASP A 132 -14.30 25.06 -19.39
CA ASP A 132 -13.86 25.52 -20.70
C ASP A 132 -12.34 25.76 -20.80
N ARG A 133 -11.59 25.53 -19.68
CA ARG A 133 -10.13 25.56 -19.64
C ARG A 133 -9.52 24.30 -20.27
N TYR A 134 -8.26 24.43 -20.71
CA TYR A 134 -7.47 23.32 -21.20
C TYR A 134 -6.52 22.78 -20.12
N PRO A 135 -6.02 21.52 -20.23
CA PRO A 135 -5.13 20.92 -19.24
C PRO A 135 -3.90 21.74 -18.88
N ASN A 136 -3.30 22.44 -19.85
CA ASN A 136 -2.13 23.29 -19.65
C ASN A 136 -2.43 24.64 -18.93
N GLU A 137 -3.69 24.97 -18.71
CA GLU A 137 -4.15 26.19 -18.03
C GLU A 137 -4.55 25.96 -16.59
N ILE A 138 -4.39 24.75 -16.07
CA ILE A 138 -4.82 24.32 -14.75
C ILE A 138 -3.71 23.64 -13.96
N SER A 139 -3.76 23.71 -12.63
CA SER A 139 -2.75 23.10 -11.75
C SER A 139 -2.78 21.57 -11.79
N GLY A 140 -1.70 20.90 -11.34
CA GLY A 140 -1.62 19.44 -11.27
C GLY A 140 -2.74 18.80 -10.46
N GLY A 141 -3.12 19.35 -9.30
CA GLY A 141 -4.27 18.88 -8.52
C GLY A 141 -5.61 19.05 -9.25
N GLN A 142 -5.77 20.15 -10.04
CA GLN A 142 -6.96 20.31 -10.89
C GLN A 142 -6.96 19.32 -12.05
N GLN A 143 -5.79 19.06 -12.68
CA GLN A 143 -5.66 18.02 -13.71
C GLN A 143 -6.05 16.63 -13.17
N GLN A 144 -5.63 16.31 -11.95
CA GLN A 144 -6.01 15.08 -11.29
C GLN A 144 -7.53 14.97 -11.11
N ARG A 145 -8.18 16.02 -10.60
CA ARG A 145 -9.65 16.06 -10.48
C ARG A 145 -10.34 15.85 -11.83
N VAL A 146 -9.81 16.43 -12.90
CA VAL A 146 -10.33 16.20 -14.27
C VAL A 146 -10.16 14.75 -14.70
N ALA A 147 -9.01 14.12 -14.42
CA ALA A 147 -8.79 12.70 -14.73
C ALA A 147 -9.76 11.79 -13.96
N ILE A 148 -10.00 12.08 -12.68
CA ILE A 148 -10.99 11.39 -11.87
C ILE A 148 -12.41 11.63 -12.44
N ALA A 149 -12.77 12.89 -12.76
CA ALA A 149 -14.05 13.24 -13.36
C ALA A 149 -14.33 12.42 -14.63
N ARG A 150 -13.34 12.37 -15.53
CA ARG A 150 -13.40 11.58 -16.76
C ARG A 150 -13.65 10.09 -16.48
N THR A 151 -13.00 9.57 -15.43
CA THR A 151 -13.06 8.15 -15.07
C THR A 151 -14.37 7.77 -14.41
N ILE A 152 -14.97 8.63 -13.57
CA ILE A 152 -16.24 8.33 -12.88
C ILE A 152 -17.49 8.72 -13.69
N ALA A 153 -17.34 9.54 -14.74
CA ALA A 153 -18.46 9.96 -15.58
C ALA A 153 -19.27 8.78 -16.16
N PRO A 154 -18.63 7.68 -16.65
CA PRO A 154 -19.33 6.48 -17.11
C PRO A 154 -20.04 5.66 -16.04
N ARG A 155 -19.88 5.95 -14.74
CA ARG A 155 -20.36 5.15 -13.60
C ARG A 155 -19.84 3.70 -13.60
N PRO A 156 -18.52 3.49 -13.64
CA PRO A 156 -17.97 2.13 -13.62
C PRO A 156 -18.23 1.44 -12.29
N SER A 157 -18.36 0.09 -12.30
CA SER A 157 -18.45 -0.71 -11.07
C SER A 157 -17.09 -0.89 -10.37
N VAL A 158 -15.98 -0.76 -11.11
CA VAL A 158 -14.61 -0.89 -10.58
C VAL A 158 -13.80 0.36 -10.95
N LEU A 159 -13.21 1.00 -9.93
CA LEU A 159 -12.29 2.13 -10.07
C LEU A 159 -10.86 1.67 -9.80
N LEU A 160 -9.96 1.98 -10.71
CA LEU A 160 -8.56 1.62 -10.66
C LEU A 160 -7.70 2.89 -10.60
N PHE A 161 -6.77 2.97 -9.66
CA PHE A 161 -5.89 4.12 -9.46
C PHE A 161 -4.43 3.68 -9.44
N ASP A 162 -3.62 4.16 -10.38
CA ASP A 162 -2.18 3.88 -10.46
C ASP A 162 -1.39 5.05 -9.88
N GLU A 163 -1.03 4.98 -8.60
CA GLU A 163 -0.29 6.01 -7.84
C GLU A 163 -0.79 7.45 -8.07
N PRO A 164 -2.10 7.72 -7.91
CA PRO A 164 -2.68 8.99 -8.36
C PRO A 164 -2.17 10.20 -7.59
N LEU A 165 -1.64 10.03 -6.37
CA LEU A 165 -1.19 11.13 -5.50
C LEU A 165 0.33 11.34 -5.52
N SER A 166 1.10 10.52 -6.24
CA SER A 166 2.57 10.53 -6.20
C SER A 166 3.19 11.87 -6.66
N ASN A 167 2.54 12.57 -7.59
CA ASN A 167 3.01 13.83 -8.18
C ASN A 167 2.56 15.09 -7.43
N LEU A 168 1.95 14.95 -6.25
CA LEU A 168 1.41 16.06 -5.45
C LEU A 168 2.32 16.39 -4.26
N ASP A 169 2.33 17.65 -3.85
CA ASP A 169 2.94 18.08 -2.60
C ASP A 169 2.19 17.50 -1.37
N ALA A 170 2.84 17.52 -0.20
CA ALA A 170 2.33 16.88 1.01
C ALA A 170 0.96 17.44 1.46
N LYS A 171 0.73 18.76 1.34
CA LYS A 171 -0.53 19.38 1.75
C LYS A 171 -1.66 18.97 0.81
N LEU A 172 -1.44 19.09 -0.49
CA LEU A 172 -2.43 18.73 -1.51
C LEU A 172 -2.73 17.21 -1.47
N ARG A 173 -1.74 16.37 -1.15
CA ARG A 173 -1.94 14.93 -0.97
C ARG A 173 -2.95 14.62 0.15
N VAL A 174 -2.88 15.31 1.29
CA VAL A 174 -3.83 15.15 2.40
C VAL A 174 -5.25 15.54 1.97
N GLU A 175 -5.40 16.67 1.28
CA GLU A 175 -6.69 17.14 0.77
C GLU A 175 -7.28 16.14 -0.23
N MET A 176 -6.47 15.66 -1.17
CA MET A 176 -6.89 14.73 -2.21
C MET A 176 -7.24 13.33 -1.67
N ARG A 177 -6.58 12.85 -0.61
CA ARG A 177 -7.00 11.61 0.08
C ARG A 177 -8.43 11.72 0.59
N THR A 178 -8.75 12.82 1.28
CA THR A 178 -10.11 13.07 1.79
C THR A 178 -11.13 13.11 0.65
N GLU A 179 -10.78 13.76 -0.45
CA GLU A 179 -11.62 13.86 -1.64
C GLU A 179 -11.86 12.49 -2.31
N LEU A 180 -10.81 11.69 -2.48
CA LEU A 180 -10.93 10.33 -3.03
C LEU A 180 -11.82 9.44 -2.18
N MET A 181 -11.72 9.53 -0.84
CA MET A 181 -12.60 8.79 0.07
C MET A 181 -14.06 9.24 -0.02
N ARG A 182 -14.29 10.56 -0.20
CA ARG A 182 -15.63 11.11 -0.44
C ARG A 182 -16.21 10.57 -1.76
N LEU A 183 -15.42 10.55 -2.81
CA LEU A 183 -15.83 10.04 -4.13
C LEU A 183 -16.11 8.55 -4.12
N HIS A 184 -15.24 7.76 -3.47
CA HIS A 184 -15.47 6.32 -3.29
C HIS A 184 -16.83 6.05 -2.64
N ARG A 185 -17.13 6.73 -1.52
CA ARG A 185 -18.44 6.59 -0.85
C ARG A 185 -19.61 7.03 -1.72
N ALA A 186 -19.44 8.12 -2.48
CA ALA A 186 -20.48 8.65 -3.35
C ALA A 186 -20.77 7.76 -4.57
N THR A 187 -19.75 7.06 -5.09
CA THR A 187 -19.91 6.17 -6.25
C THR A 187 -20.34 4.76 -5.86
N GLY A 188 -19.98 4.28 -4.67
CA GLY A 188 -20.18 2.91 -4.23
C GLY A 188 -19.41 1.86 -5.03
N ALA A 189 -18.52 2.29 -5.94
CA ALA A 189 -17.73 1.40 -6.78
C ALA A 189 -16.64 0.68 -5.96
N THR A 190 -16.34 -0.56 -6.31
CA THR A 190 -15.16 -1.25 -5.79
C THR A 190 -13.90 -0.54 -6.30
N THR A 191 -13.03 -0.14 -5.39
CA THR A 191 -11.83 0.63 -5.72
C THR A 191 -10.57 -0.20 -5.52
N VAL A 192 -9.67 -0.21 -6.50
CA VAL A 192 -8.32 -0.76 -6.38
C VAL A 192 -7.32 0.38 -6.57
N TYR A 193 -6.51 0.60 -5.55
CA TYR A 193 -5.60 1.73 -5.44
C TYR A 193 -4.17 1.24 -5.26
N VAL A 194 -3.27 1.64 -6.14
CA VAL A 194 -1.83 1.33 -6.03
C VAL A 194 -1.12 2.48 -5.35
N THR A 195 -0.32 2.17 -4.35
CA THR A 195 0.59 3.13 -3.71
C THR A 195 1.82 2.42 -3.13
N HIS A 196 2.86 3.19 -2.87
CA HIS A 196 3.98 2.81 -2.02
C HIS A 196 3.94 3.54 -0.65
N ASP A 197 2.98 4.44 -0.45
CA ASP A 197 2.79 5.21 0.78
C ASP A 197 1.95 4.40 1.79
N GLN A 198 2.57 4.03 2.91
CA GLN A 198 1.90 3.28 3.97
C GLN A 198 0.79 4.09 4.66
N ILE A 199 0.96 5.42 4.77
CA ILE A 199 -0.06 6.28 5.38
C ILE A 199 -1.34 6.25 4.54
N GLU A 200 -1.21 6.29 3.21
CA GLU A 200 -2.36 6.14 2.31
C GLU A 200 -3.05 4.80 2.51
N ALA A 201 -2.27 3.70 2.53
CA ALA A 201 -2.81 2.36 2.73
C ALA A 201 -3.53 2.20 4.07
N MET A 202 -2.92 2.66 5.16
CA MET A 202 -3.49 2.51 6.51
C MET A 202 -4.70 3.42 6.79
N THR A 203 -4.82 4.56 6.07
CA THR A 203 -5.89 5.54 6.31
C THR A 203 -7.08 5.42 5.37
N MET A 204 -6.88 4.90 4.15
CA MET A 204 -7.92 4.86 3.12
C MET A 204 -8.52 3.47 2.91
N ALA A 205 -7.74 2.41 3.14
CA ALA A 205 -8.15 1.07 2.77
C ALA A 205 -9.19 0.48 3.72
N SER A 206 -10.17 -0.23 3.16
CA SER A 206 -10.90 -1.27 3.89
C SER A 206 -10.13 -2.59 3.92
N HIS A 207 -9.35 -2.85 2.86
CA HIS A 207 -8.48 -4.01 2.71
C HIS A 207 -7.15 -3.59 2.08
N VAL A 208 -6.06 -4.19 2.53
CA VAL A 208 -4.72 -4.00 1.98
C VAL A 208 -4.17 -5.35 1.51
N ALA A 209 -3.63 -5.39 0.31
CA ALA A 209 -2.80 -6.50 -0.16
C ALA A 209 -1.34 -6.05 -0.17
N VAL A 210 -0.53 -6.57 0.74
CA VAL A 210 0.90 -6.31 0.77
C VAL A 210 1.58 -7.22 -0.24
N MET A 211 2.23 -6.64 -1.23
CA MET A 211 2.91 -7.37 -2.30
C MET A 211 4.43 -7.29 -2.16
N ASN A 212 5.09 -8.41 -2.39
CA ASN A 212 6.54 -8.50 -2.52
C ASN A 212 6.91 -9.55 -3.57
N GLU A 213 7.88 -9.23 -4.44
CA GLU A 213 8.43 -10.16 -5.46
C GLU A 213 7.36 -10.87 -6.31
N GLY A 214 6.30 -10.14 -6.66
CA GLY A 214 5.21 -10.65 -7.49
C GLY A 214 4.14 -11.44 -6.74
N ARG A 215 4.26 -11.64 -5.43
CA ARG A 215 3.32 -12.40 -4.59
C ARG A 215 2.60 -11.49 -3.59
N VAL A 216 1.40 -11.86 -3.20
CA VAL A 216 0.72 -11.29 -2.03
C VAL A 216 1.28 -11.97 -0.78
N GLN A 217 1.85 -11.18 0.10
CA GLN A 217 2.43 -11.64 1.38
C GLN A 217 1.38 -11.74 2.47
N GLN A 218 0.41 -10.82 2.45
CA GLN A 218 -0.75 -10.82 3.35
C GLN A 218 -1.86 -9.97 2.72
N PHE A 219 -3.11 -10.39 2.95
CA PHE A 219 -4.32 -9.65 2.56
C PHE A 219 -5.28 -9.59 3.73
N GLY A 220 -5.72 -8.39 4.11
CA GLY A 220 -6.62 -8.20 5.25
C GLY A 220 -6.93 -6.73 5.52
N ALA A 221 -7.60 -6.47 6.66
CA ALA A 221 -7.80 -5.10 7.13
C ALA A 221 -6.45 -4.46 7.54
N PRO A 222 -6.31 -3.11 7.43
CA PRO A 222 -5.09 -2.43 7.88
C PRO A 222 -4.65 -2.79 9.31
N SER A 223 -5.60 -2.93 10.24
CA SER A 223 -5.34 -3.36 11.62
C SER A 223 -4.70 -4.74 11.73
N ASP A 224 -5.08 -5.67 10.86
CA ASP A 224 -4.58 -7.03 10.89
C ASP A 224 -3.10 -7.09 10.45
N LEU A 225 -2.74 -6.29 9.46
CA LEU A 225 -1.35 -6.20 8.98
C LEU A 225 -0.41 -5.66 10.05
N VAL A 226 -0.89 -4.70 10.87
CA VAL A 226 -0.12 -4.09 11.96
C VAL A 226 -0.07 -5.00 13.19
N ASN A 227 -1.21 -5.59 13.58
CA ASN A 227 -1.33 -6.33 14.82
C ASN A 227 -0.99 -7.81 14.68
N HIS A 228 -1.24 -8.38 13.50
CA HIS A 228 -1.09 -9.80 13.21
C HIS A 228 -0.36 -10.04 11.88
N PRO A 229 0.88 -9.53 11.73
CA PRO A 229 1.66 -9.77 10.51
C PRO A 229 1.90 -11.28 10.33
N GLU A 230 1.61 -11.80 9.14
CA GLU A 230 1.78 -13.22 8.80
C GLU A 230 3.22 -13.57 8.42
N THR A 231 3.98 -12.58 7.96
CA THR A 231 5.38 -12.76 7.54
C THR A 231 6.28 -11.70 8.16
N ALA A 232 7.56 -12.04 8.33
CA ALA A 232 8.61 -11.10 8.75
C ALA A 232 8.71 -9.90 7.80
N PHE A 233 8.46 -10.12 6.50
CA PHE A 233 8.40 -9.03 5.52
C PHE A 233 7.28 -8.03 5.87
N VAL A 234 6.06 -8.50 6.10
CA VAL A 234 4.94 -7.61 6.46
C VAL A 234 5.22 -6.91 7.78
N ALA A 235 5.72 -7.64 8.78
CA ALA A 235 6.08 -7.10 10.09
C ALA A 235 7.09 -5.94 10.03
N THR A 236 8.06 -6.01 9.11
CA THR A 236 9.10 -4.97 8.96
C THR A 236 8.75 -3.92 7.92
N PHE A 237 7.89 -4.26 6.96
CA PHE A 237 7.48 -3.35 5.90
C PHE A 237 6.35 -2.42 6.32
N VAL A 238 5.39 -2.91 7.14
CA VAL A 238 4.22 -2.14 7.58
C VAL A 238 4.50 -1.49 8.93
N GLY A 239 4.32 -0.17 9.00
CA GLY A 239 4.56 0.63 10.20
C GLY A 239 5.69 1.65 10.03
N THR A 240 5.61 2.75 10.79
CA THR A 240 6.61 3.82 10.82
C THR A 240 6.84 4.26 12.27
N PRO A 241 8.01 3.95 12.84
CA PRO A 241 9.13 3.22 12.25
C PRO A 241 8.84 1.72 12.04
N PRO A 242 9.68 1.03 11.23
CA PRO A 242 9.60 -0.43 11.07
C PRO A 242 9.79 -1.16 12.41
N ASN A 243 9.15 -2.32 12.57
CA ASN A 243 9.35 -3.18 13.73
C ASN A 243 10.77 -3.76 13.77
N ASN A 244 11.27 -3.98 14.97
CA ASN A 244 12.58 -4.56 15.21
C ASN A 244 12.52 -6.09 15.10
N MET A 245 13.34 -6.67 14.22
CA MET A 245 13.50 -8.11 14.07
C MET A 245 14.83 -8.54 14.67
N ILE A 246 14.80 -9.30 15.75
CA ILE A 246 15.99 -9.70 16.51
C ILE A 246 16.19 -11.20 16.38
N PRO A 247 17.35 -11.68 15.89
CA PRO A 247 17.62 -13.12 15.82
C PRO A 247 17.74 -13.72 17.22
N VAL A 248 17.11 -14.88 17.41
CA VAL A 248 17.11 -15.66 18.65
C VAL A 248 17.65 -17.05 18.35
N VAL A 249 18.75 -17.41 18.98
CA VAL A 249 19.45 -18.65 18.71
C VAL A 249 19.72 -19.38 20.02
N LYS A 250 19.49 -20.69 20.06
CA LYS A 250 19.82 -21.55 21.20
C LYS A 250 21.33 -21.62 21.40
N ASN A 251 21.77 -21.48 22.66
CA ASN A 251 23.16 -21.60 23.03
C ASN A 251 23.29 -22.29 24.42
N GLY A 252 23.61 -23.56 24.39
CA GLY A 252 23.69 -24.39 25.61
C GLY A 252 22.31 -24.55 26.27
N GLN A 253 22.16 -24.11 27.54
CA GLN A 253 20.90 -24.21 28.29
C GLN A 253 20.00 -22.97 28.17
N GLY A 254 20.38 -22.00 27.34
CA GLY A 254 19.62 -20.76 27.20
C GLY A 254 19.55 -20.27 25.76
N TYR A 255 19.05 -19.06 25.60
CA TYR A 255 18.88 -18.41 24.30
C TYR A 255 19.68 -17.10 24.25
N LYS A 256 20.26 -16.82 23.07
CA LYS A 256 20.86 -15.52 22.77
C LYS A 256 19.90 -14.72 21.89
N VAL A 257 19.56 -13.54 22.35
CA VAL A 257 18.77 -12.53 21.65
C VAL A 257 19.72 -11.41 21.25
N GLY A 258 19.89 -11.18 19.97
CA GLY A 258 20.86 -10.20 19.47
C GLY A 258 22.30 -10.46 19.95
N GLY A 259 22.67 -11.74 20.14
CA GLY A 259 23.99 -12.14 20.60
C GLY A 259 24.24 -12.11 22.12
N ARG A 260 23.24 -11.75 22.95
CA ARG A 260 23.31 -11.73 24.42
C ARG A 260 22.33 -12.72 25.04
N HIS A 261 22.76 -13.41 26.12
CA HIS A 261 21.86 -14.30 26.87
C HIS A 261 20.74 -13.48 27.53
N MET A 262 19.51 -13.90 27.32
CA MET A 262 18.30 -13.27 27.85
C MET A 262 17.31 -14.33 28.38
N PRO A 263 16.52 -14.01 29.42
CA PRO A 263 15.50 -14.90 29.96
C PRO A 263 14.23 -14.91 29.08
N ILE A 264 14.39 -15.40 27.84
CA ILE A 264 13.30 -15.47 26.87
C ILE A 264 13.16 -16.93 26.41
N THR A 265 11.92 -17.40 26.23
CA THR A 265 11.65 -18.76 25.78
C THR A 265 10.98 -18.70 24.42
N PRO A 266 11.71 -18.89 23.32
CA PRO A 266 11.17 -18.88 21.98
C PRO A 266 10.43 -20.19 21.66
N PRO A 267 9.53 -20.19 20.66
CA PRO A 267 8.83 -21.40 20.22
C PRO A 267 9.72 -22.39 19.44
N SER A 268 10.89 -21.96 18.96
CA SER A 268 11.88 -22.81 18.26
C SER A 268 13.31 -22.40 18.58
N ASP A 269 14.26 -23.31 18.33
CA ASP A 269 15.69 -23.14 18.64
C ASP A 269 16.38 -22.08 17.75
N ASP A 270 15.81 -21.77 16.60
CA ASP A 270 16.24 -20.74 15.63
C ASP A 270 15.02 -19.97 15.12
N CYS A 271 14.93 -18.68 15.44
CA CYS A 271 13.80 -17.84 15.07
C CYS A 271 14.15 -16.35 15.21
N PHE A 272 13.20 -15.51 14.84
CA PHE A 272 13.26 -14.07 15.04
C PHE A 272 12.17 -13.61 16.01
N ALA A 273 12.56 -12.82 17.00
CA ALA A 273 11.66 -12.10 17.89
C ALA A 273 11.35 -10.72 17.29
N MET A 274 10.08 -10.39 17.15
CA MET A 274 9.65 -9.05 16.73
C MET A 274 9.31 -8.21 17.95
N PHE A 275 9.82 -6.98 17.96
CA PHE A 275 9.46 -5.96 18.97
C PHE A 275 9.08 -4.66 18.26
N ARG A 276 8.00 -4.04 18.68
CA ARG A 276 7.61 -2.72 18.20
C ARG A 276 8.56 -1.66 18.75
N ALA A 277 8.84 -0.64 17.94
CA ALA A 277 9.70 0.46 18.36
C ALA A 277 9.14 1.20 19.60
N GLU A 278 7.82 1.27 19.72
CA GLU A 278 7.11 1.92 20.84
C GLU A 278 7.16 1.11 22.13
N SER A 279 7.38 -0.20 22.04
CA SER A 279 7.48 -1.07 23.22
C SER A 279 8.89 -1.15 23.79
N MET A 280 9.89 -0.66 23.04
CA MET A 280 11.29 -0.63 23.46
C MET A 280 11.59 0.65 24.24
N ALA A 281 12.57 0.59 25.15
CA ALA A 281 13.06 1.74 25.87
C ALA A 281 14.58 1.88 25.73
N VAL A 282 15.07 3.12 25.84
CA VAL A 282 16.49 3.43 25.99
C VAL A 282 16.73 3.79 27.46
N VAL A 283 17.69 3.12 28.10
CA VAL A 283 17.99 3.25 29.53
C VAL A 283 19.49 3.42 29.76
N ASP A 284 19.86 4.01 30.89
CA ASP A 284 21.27 4.25 31.22
C ASP A 284 21.94 3.00 31.79
N ALA A 285 21.18 2.18 32.53
CA ALA A 285 21.74 1.02 33.26
C ALA A 285 21.62 -0.27 32.44
N GLU A 286 22.65 -1.09 32.55
CA GLU A 286 22.66 -2.46 32.05
C GLU A 286 21.72 -3.35 32.88
N GLY A 287 20.94 -4.21 32.20
CA GLY A 287 20.00 -5.14 32.82
C GLY A 287 19.93 -6.47 32.07
N GLU A 288 19.16 -7.42 32.58
CA GLU A 288 19.02 -8.77 31.99
C GLU A 288 18.43 -8.76 30.57
N THR A 289 17.58 -7.78 30.26
CA THR A 289 16.89 -7.63 28.96
C THR A 289 17.43 -6.46 28.15
N THR A 290 18.62 -5.93 28.47
CA THR A 290 19.21 -4.82 27.72
C THR A 290 20.25 -5.28 26.71
N LEU A 291 20.31 -4.56 25.58
CA LEU A 291 21.35 -4.70 24.55
C LEU A 291 22.15 -3.41 24.47
N PRO A 292 23.49 -3.46 24.69
CA PRO A 292 24.34 -2.31 24.44
C PRO A 292 24.43 -2.07 22.92
N MET A 293 24.07 -0.89 22.48
CA MET A 293 24.02 -0.45 21.08
C MET A 293 24.78 0.85 20.94
N GLU A 294 25.52 1.01 19.86
CA GLU A 294 26.07 2.31 19.46
C GLU A 294 24.93 3.19 18.91
N LEU A 295 24.76 4.37 19.48
CA LEU A 295 23.78 5.34 19.00
C LEU A 295 24.20 5.90 17.63
N VAL A 296 23.41 5.63 16.60
CA VAL A 296 23.74 6.07 15.22
C VAL A 296 22.83 7.18 14.72
N GLU A 297 21.62 7.32 15.27
CA GLU A 297 20.64 8.30 14.79
C GLU A 297 19.64 8.67 15.89
N THR A 298 19.26 9.95 15.92
CA THR A 298 18.11 10.46 16.65
C THR A 298 17.28 11.35 15.73
N SER A 299 15.97 11.18 15.70
CA SER A 299 15.08 12.02 14.89
C SER A 299 13.74 12.25 15.59
N ALA A 300 13.15 13.43 15.38
CA ALA A 300 11.84 13.74 15.93
C ALA A 300 10.72 13.06 15.12
N ILE A 301 9.78 12.43 15.82
CA ILE A 301 8.60 11.80 15.23
C ILE A 301 7.36 12.10 16.10
N ALA A 302 6.40 12.84 15.54
CA ALA A 302 5.11 13.13 16.19
C ALA A 302 5.22 13.61 17.65
N GLY A 303 6.19 14.48 17.95
CA GLY A 303 6.42 15.03 19.31
C GLY A 303 7.20 14.12 20.26
N ARG A 304 7.64 12.96 19.80
CA ARG A 304 8.53 12.01 20.49
C ARG A 304 9.88 11.92 19.78
N THR A 305 10.81 11.18 20.31
CA THR A 305 12.12 10.97 19.67
C THR A 305 12.29 9.51 19.25
N MET A 306 12.62 9.31 17.99
CA MET A 306 13.08 8.03 17.49
C MET A 306 14.59 7.94 17.72
N VAL A 307 15.03 6.89 18.38
CA VAL A 307 16.42 6.58 18.69
C VAL A 307 16.80 5.29 17.99
N THR A 308 17.85 5.32 17.18
CA THR A 308 18.34 4.14 16.46
C THR A 308 19.74 3.77 16.92
N GLY A 309 19.90 2.52 17.35
CA GLY A 309 21.16 1.93 17.74
C GLY A 309 21.62 0.86 16.76
N LEU A 310 22.95 0.67 16.67
CA LEU A 310 23.60 -0.35 15.85
C LEU A 310 24.51 -1.21 16.72
N ARG A 311 24.52 -2.54 16.49
CA ARG A 311 25.43 -3.50 17.10
C ARG A 311 25.75 -4.59 16.09
N ALA A 312 26.96 -4.61 15.58
CA ALA A 312 27.30 -5.41 14.39
C ALA A 312 26.28 -5.16 13.27
N ASP A 313 25.58 -6.18 12.79
CA ASP A 313 24.58 -6.06 11.73
C ASP A 313 23.14 -5.83 12.29
N LEU A 314 22.98 -5.80 13.61
CA LEU A 314 21.68 -5.60 14.24
C LEU A 314 21.41 -4.10 14.41
N ARG A 315 20.40 -3.61 13.73
CA ARG A 315 19.86 -2.25 13.88
C ARG A 315 18.55 -2.31 14.66
N LEU A 316 18.45 -1.53 15.76
CA LEU A 316 17.24 -1.41 16.56
C LEU A 316 16.80 0.04 16.65
N THR A 317 15.49 0.23 16.68
CA THR A 317 14.85 1.54 16.81
C THR A 317 13.88 1.52 17.99
N ALA A 318 13.94 2.54 18.84
CA ALA A 318 13.00 2.78 19.92
C ALA A 318 12.34 4.17 19.76
N ILE A 319 11.10 4.31 20.19
CA ILE A 319 10.42 5.60 20.32
C ILE A 319 10.36 5.96 21.79
N VAL A 320 11.01 7.07 22.16
CA VAL A 320 11.10 7.55 23.55
C VAL A 320 10.52 8.96 23.67
N ASP A 321 9.97 9.28 24.84
CA ASP A 321 9.42 10.61 25.11
C ASP A 321 10.55 11.61 25.42
N ASP A 322 11.54 11.18 26.21
CA ASP A 322 12.72 11.97 26.55
C ASP A 322 13.97 11.43 25.86
N VAL A 323 14.76 12.33 25.30
CA VAL A 323 16.05 11.98 24.69
C VAL A 323 17.08 11.81 25.81
N PRO A 324 17.75 10.64 25.91
CA PRO A 324 18.90 10.53 26.79
C PRO A 324 19.94 11.59 26.46
N SER A 325 20.65 12.11 27.47
CA SER A 325 21.73 13.08 27.29
C SER A 325 23.00 12.44 26.70
N VAL A 326 22.85 11.79 25.53
CA VAL A 326 23.89 11.02 24.84
C VAL A 326 24.16 11.61 23.46
N ARG A 327 25.36 11.36 22.94
CA ARG A 327 25.77 11.81 21.60
C ARG A 327 25.81 10.64 20.64
N ILE A 328 25.66 10.92 19.36
CA ILE A 328 25.90 9.93 18.31
C ILE A 328 27.32 9.36 18.48
N GLY A 329 27.44 8.04 18.47
CA GLY A 329 28.64 7.27 18.76
C GLY A 329 28.77 6.77 20.19
N ASP A 330 27.96 7.28 21.14
CA ASP A 330 27.93 6.76 22.51
C ASP A 330 27.23 5.39 22.55
N THR A 331 27.60 4.57 23.55
CA THR A 331 26.90 3.31 23.81
C THR A 331 25.68 3.56 24.70
N VAL A 332 24.52 3.15 24.25
CA VAL A 332 23.24 3.23 24.96
C VAL A 332 22.65 1.83 25.17
N GLN A 333 21.85 1.64 26.20
CA GLN A 333 21.21 0.37 26.50
C GLN A 333 19.78 0.35 25.95
N PHE A 334 19.51 -0.48 24.96
CA PHE A 334 18.15 -0.74 24.47
C PHE A 334 17.54 -1.84 25.35
N ARG A 335 16.49 -1.54 26.09
CA ARG A 335 15.75 -2.49 26.88
C ARG A 335 14.61 -3.08 26.08
N LEU A 336 14.63 -4.41 25.96
CA LEU A 336 13.59 -5.19 25.30
C LEU A 336 12.46 -5.51 26.30
N PRO A 337 11.20 -5.53 25.87
CA PRO A 337 10.12 -6.13 26.65
C PRO A 337 10.40 -7.59 26.99
N PRO A 338 9.83 -8.13 28.08
CA PRO A 338 10.05 -9.53 28.48
C PRO A 338 9.46 -10.53 27.47
N THR A 339 8.44 -10.13 26.71
CA THR A 339 7.79 -10.93 25.66
C THR A 339 7.80 -10.18 24.35
N PRO A 340 8.21 -10.82 23.26
CA PRO A 340 8.07 -10.26 21.92
C PRO A 340 6.61 -10.10 21.51
N ASP A 341 6.34 -9.15 20.61
CA ASP A 341 5.02 -8.96 20.01
C ASP A 341 4.63 -10.11 19.07
N SER A 342 5.62 -10.72 18.40
CA SER A 342 5.42 -11.89 17.54
C SER A 342 6.74 -12.65 17.33
N TRP A 343 6.64 -13.88 16.85
CA TRP A 343 7.75 -14.73 16.48
C TRP A 343 7.70 -15.14 15.02
N PHE A 344 8.86 -15.24 14.37
CA PHE A 344 8.98 -15.67 12.99
C PHE A 344 10.06 -16.74 12.85
N GLY A 345 9.75 -17.75 12.02
CA GLY A 345 10.73 -18.80 11.68
C GLY A 345 11.80 -18.32 10.71
N PRO A 346 12.82 -19.16 10.43
CA PRO A 346 13.86 -18.86 9.44
C PRO A 346 13.31 -18.67 8.02
N ASP A 347 12.14 -19.23 7.73
CA ASP A 347 11.41 -19.05 6.46
C ASP A 347 10.65 -17.73 6.38
N GLY A 348 10.72 -16.91 7.44
CA GLY A 348 10.01 -15.63 7.55
C GLY A 348 8.53 -15.75 7.85
N LYS A 349 7.98 -16.94 8.11
CA LYS A 349 6.58 -17.10 8.51
C LYS A 349 6.40 -16.94 10.00
N ARG A 350 5.24 -16.43 10.40
CA ARG A 350 4.88 -16.32 11.81
C ARG A 350 4.78 -17.69 12.46
N ILE A 351 5.35 -17.83 13.66
CA ILE A 351 5.33 -19.01 14.51
C ILE A 351 4.91 -18.61 15.93
N GLY A 352 3.78 -19.06 16.42
CA GLY A 352 3.29 -18.74 17.78
C GLY A 352 2.55 -17.41 17.86
#